data_9ec907715b50550df917fca649b96b33
#
_entry.id   9ec907715b50550df917fca649b96b33
#
_cell.length_a   1.000
_cell.length_b   1.000
_cell.length_c   1.000
_cell.angle_alpha   90.00
_cell.angle_beta   90.00
_cell.angle_gamma   90.00
#
_symmetry.space_group_name_H-M   'P 1'
#
loop_
_entity.id
_entity.type
_entity.pdbx_description
1 polymer ?
#
loop_
_entity_poly.entity_id
_entity_poly.type
_entity_poly.pdbx_seq_one_letter_code
_entity_poly.pdbx_strand_id
1 'polypeptide(L)'
;DYYGRHAFETIYEFLTTHEDDDLYRYVMIAFHIEKTITENGHVSRGVCQVDKNHYLKEITERTRIEKRGAEAAFTLDDGATWTPVPDKTPVSMNCWGFTPGFLKVLEDKFPAFLDKGLKENPMKCEYFLPSVVEELLKEKRATVEVMESAEKWYGVTYKEDKKSVMDAISEMKQQGV
;
A
#
# COMPACT_ATOMS: atom_id res chain seq x y z
N ASP A 1 -7.10 3.34 -9.77
CA ASP A 1 -6.90 2.00 -9.25
C ASP A 1 -8.24 1.35 -8.90
N TYR A 2 -8.37 0.06 -9.16
CA TYR A 2 -9.52 -0.73 -8.76
C TYR A 2 -9.09 -1.74 -7.70
N TYR A 3 -9.69 -1.65 -6.51
CA TYR A 3 -9.35 -2.46 -5.32
C TYR A 3 -10.34 -3.61 -5.07
N GLY A 4 -11.45 -3.64 -5.83
CA GLY A 4 -12.57 -4.52 -5.55
C GLY A 4 -13.56 -3.95 -4.54
N ARG A 5 -14.80 -4.42 -4.60
CA ARG A 5 -15.87 -3.97 -3.70
C ARG A 5 -15.60 -4.38 -2.26
N HIS A 6 -15.13 -5.60 -2.06
CA HIS A 6 -14.90 -6.16 -0.74
C HIS A 6 -13.87 -5.38 0.08
N ALA A 7 -12.86 -4.77 -0.55
CA ALA A 7 -11.89 -3.92 0.13
C ALA A 7 -12.58 -2.75 0.86
N PHE A 8 -13.54 -2.10 0.22
CA PHE A 8 -14.27 -0.97 0.82
C PHE A 8 -15.27 -1.43 1.89
N GLU A 9 -15.93 -2.58 1.72
CA GLU A 9 -16.80 -3.19 2.71
C GLU A 9 -16.02 -3.50 3.99
N THR A 10 -14.85 -4.12 3.86
CA THR A 10 -13.95 -4.45 4.99
C THR A 10 -13.48 -3.20 5.73
N ILE A 11 -13.06 -2.15 5.01
CA ILE A 11 -12.66 -0.88 5.62
C ILE A 11 -13.86 -0.24 6.34
N TYR A 12 -15.04 -0.25 5.74
CA TYR A 12 -16.24 0.31 6.35
C TYR A 12 -16.61 -0.43 7.64
N GLU A 13 -16.62 -1.76 7.62
CA GLU A 13 -16.88 -2.57 8.80
C GLU A 13 -15.88 -2.29 9.93
N PHE A 14 -14.60 -2.21 9.59
CA PHE A 14 -13.57 -1.85 10.57
C PHE A 14 -13.83 -0.48 11.18
N LEU A 15 -14.00 0.55 10.38
CA LEU A 15 -14.17 1.93 10.85
C LEU A 15 -15.48 2.19 11.59
N THR A 16 -16.50 1.34 11.40
CA THR A 16 -17.77 1.44 12.15
C THR A 16 -17.76 0.65 13.47
N THR A 17 -16.76 -0.21 13.67
CA THR A 17 -16.65 -1.07 14.86
C THR A 17 -15.43 -0.73 15.73
N HIS A 18 -14.52 0.11 15.25
CA HIS A 18 -13.31 0.51 15.97
C HIS A 18 -13.25 2.02 16.09
N GLU A 19 -12.90 2.47 17.30
CA GLU A 19 -12.66 3.88 17.62
C GLU A 19 -11.22 4.01 18.15
N ASP A 20 -10.67 5.23 18.05
CA ASP A 20 -9.42 5.55 18.72
C ASP A 20 -9.65 5.52 20.26
N ASP A 21 -8.71 4.89 20.93
CA ASP A 21 -8.62 4.88 22.38
C ASP A 21 -7.27 5.52 22.83
N ASP A 22 -6.48 4.85 23.63
CA ASP A 22 -5.08 5.26 23.90
C ASP A 22 -4.18 5.13 22.67
N LEU A 23 -4.65 4.46 21.61
CA LEU A 23 -3.97 4.26 20.34
C LEU A 23 -4.88 4.63 19.17
N TYR A 24 -4.28 5.11 18.09
CA TYR A 24 -4.98 5.21 16.82
C TYR A 24 -5.22 3.82 16.23
N ARG A 25 -6.43 3.57 15.75
CA ARG A 25 -6.87 2.29 15.21
C ARG A 25 -7.09 2.39 13.71
N TYR A 26 -6.20 1.78 12.95
CA TYR A 26 -6.21 1.84 11.49
C TYR A 26 -6.31 0.45 10.87
N VAL A 27 -6.74 0.39 9.64
CA VAL A 27 -6.80 -0.82 8.82
C VAL A 27 -6.13 -0.58 7.47
N MET A 28 -5.51 -1.58 6.92
CA MET A 28 -4.94 -1.57 5.58
C MET A 28 -5.36 -2.82 4.83
N ILE A 29 -5.81 -2.64 3.59
CA ILE A 29 -6.03 -3.77 2.68
C ILE A 29 -4.71 -4.05 1.96
N ALA A 30 -4.15 -5.22 2.25
CA ALA A 30 -2.96 -5.73 1.57
C ALA A 30 -3.33 -6.64 0.42
N PHE A 31 -2.55 -6.59 -0.63
CA PHE A 31 -2.64 -7.50 -1.76
C PHE A 31 -1.40 -8.38 -1.81
N HIS A 32 -1.51 -9.56 -2.38
CA HIS A 32 -0.35 -10.40 -2.62
C HIS A 32 0.49 -9.84 -3.76
N ILE A 33 1.82 -9.82 -3.60
CA ILE A 33 2.76 -9.20 -4.55
C ILE A 33 2.54 -9.67 -5.98
N GLU A 34 2.35 -10.98 -6.21
CA GLU A 34 2.17 -11.58 -7.53
C GLU A 34 0.91 -11.10 -8.26
N LYS A 35 -0.05 -10.50 -7.52
CA LYS A 35 -1.29 -9.93 -8.08
C LYS A 35 -1.18 -8.44 -8.40
N THR A 36 -0.03 -7.83 -8.13
CA THR A 36 0.18 -6.38 -8.24
C THR A 36 1.34 -5.98 -9.15
N ILE A 37 2.06 -6.94 -9.71
CA ILE A 37 3.15 -6.72 -10.67
C ILE A 37 2.60 -6.70 -12.10
N THR A 38 3.34 -6.07 -13.01
CA THR A 38 3.04 -6.00 -14.45
C THR A 38 4.16 -6.63 -15.27
N GLU A 39 3.83 -7.07 -16.49
CA GLU A 39 4.81 -7.53 -17.49
C GLU A 39 5.50 -6.35 -18.20
N ASN A 40 5.00 -5.13 -18.03
CA ASN A 40 5.39 -3.97 -18.84
C ASN A 40 6.53 -3.14 -18.22
N GLY A 41 7.04 -3.54 -17.05
CA GLY A 41 8.13 -2.84 -16.40
C GLY A 41 8.17 -3.03 -14.88
N HIS A 42 8.84 -2.11 -14.20
CA HIS A 42 8.92 -2.14 -12.75
C HIS A 42 7.75 -1.44 -12.08
N VAL A 43 7.50 -1.81 -10.85
CA VAL A 43 6.49 -1.19 -9.97
C VAL A 43 7.12 -0.83 -8.63
N SER A 44 6.51 0.14 -7.91
CA SER A 44 6.82 0.45 -6.52
C SER A 44 5.75 -0.12 -5.61
N ARG A 45 6.14 -0.75 -4.50
CA ARG A 45 5.22 -1.34 -3.52
C ARG A 45 5.75 -1.20 -2.10
N GLY A 46 4.87 -0.89 -1.17
CA GLY A 46 5.15 -1.01 0.25
C GLY A 46 5.09 -2.47 0.68
N VAL A 47 6.26 -3.11 0.78
CA VAL A 47 6.35 -4.51 1.24
C VAL A 47 6.12 -4.55 2.74
N CYS A 48 5.15 -5.34 3.20
CA CYS A 48 4.68 -5.38 4.58
C CYS A 48 5.25 -6.57 5.35
N GLN A 49 5.63 -6.33 6.60
CA GLN A 49 5.83 -7.36 7.60
C GLN A 49 4.64 -7.36 8.56
N VAL A 50 3.97 -8.49 8.67
CA VAL A 50 2.74 -8.66 9.45
C VAL A 50 2.99 -9.71 10.52
N ASP A 51 2.49 -9.47 11.74
CA ASP A 51 2.62 -10.46 12.81
C ASP A 51 1.51 -11.53 12.74
N LYS A 52 1.62 -12.54 13.62
CA LYS A 52 0.66 -13.66 13.68
C LYS A 52 -0.78 -13.25 14.03
N ASN A 53 -0.99 -12.04 14.49
CA ASN A 53 -2.30 -11.48 14.83
C ASN A 53 -2.80 -10.51 13.74
N HIS A 54 -2.16 -10.53 12.56
CA HIS A 54 -2.47 -9.66 11.40
C HIS A 54 -2.21 -8.16 11.65
N TYR A 55 -1.32 -7.79 12.60
CA TYR A 55 -0.92 -6.40 12.75
C TYR A 55 0.35 -6.07 11.98
N LEU A 56 0.32 -4.92 11.32
CA LEU A 56 1.49 -4.36 10.60
C LEU A 56 2.62 -4.05 11.59
N LYS A 57 3.79 -4.61 11.31
CA LYS A 57 5.02 -4.33 12.08
C LYS A 57 5.92 -3.35 11.36
N GLU A 58 6.03 -3.49 10.06
CA GLU A 58 6.89 -2.68 9.23
C GLU A 58 6.31 -2.61 7.81
N ILE A 59 6.50 -1.49 7.16
CA ILE A 59 6.24 -1.30 5.75
C ILE A 59 7.48 -0.69 5.11
N THR A 60 8.04 -1.38 4.12
CA THR A 60 9.24 -0.91 3.43
C THR A 60 8.91 -0.63 1.98
N GLU A 61 9.04 0.63 1.54
CA GLU A 61 8.85 0.98 0.13
C GLU A 61 9.99 0.41 -0.72
N ARG A 62 9.64 -0.43 -1.68
CA ARG A 62 10.52 -0.97 -2.70
C ARG A 62 10.19 -0.32 -4.04
N THR A 63 11.00 0.63 -4.45
CA THR A 63 10.74 1.50 -5.60
C THR A 63 10.95 0.81 -6.94
N ARG A 64 11.62 -0.35 -6.96
CA ARG A 64 11.83 -1.11 -8.18
C ARG A 64 11.68 -2.61 -7.94
N ILE A 65 10.47 -3.09 -8.22
CA ILE A 65 10.12 -4.51 -8.23
C ILE A 65 9.77 -4.89 -9.66
N GLU A 66 10.31 -5.99 -10.13
CA GLU A 66 10.04 -6.54 -11.47
C GLU A 66 9.66 -8.01 -11.38
N LYS A 67 8.96 -8.49 -12.40
CA LYS A 67 8.78 -9.92 -12.61
C LYS A 67 10.07 -10.50 -13.17
N ARG A 68 10.64 -11.48 -12.46
CA ARG A 68 11.87 -12.18 -12.83
C ARG A 68 11.63 -13.68 -12.94
N GLY A 69 11.31 -14.14 -14.14
CA GLY A 69 10.85 -15.52 -14.34
C GLY A 69 9.44 -15.73 -13.77
N ALA A 70 9.28 -16.65 -12.82
CA ALA A 70 8.00 -16.95 -12.18
C ALA A 70 7.73 -16.08 -10.92
N GLU A 71 8.74 -15.39 -10.39
CA GLU A 71 8.67 -14.69 -9.11
C GLU A 71 8.85 -13.18 -9.26
N ALA A 72 8.41 -12.42 -8.26
CA ALA A 72 8.75 -11.02 -8.10
C ALA A 72 10.13 -10.87 -7.45
N ALA A 73 10.90 -9.85 -7.84
CA ALA A 73 12.14 -9.50 -7.19
C ALA A 73 12.36 -7.99 -7.19
N PHE A 74 13.02 -7.47 -6.15
CA PHE A 74 13.38 -6.06 -6.08
C PHE A 74 14.90 -5.86 -6.17
N THR A 75 15.30 -4.65 -6.57
CA THR A 75 16.68 -4.21 -6.58
C THR A 75 16.84 -2.90 -5.80
N LEU A 76 18.03 -2.70 -5.20
CA LEU A 76 18.43 -1.46 -4.52
C LEU A 76 19.62 -0.77 -5.22
N ASP A 77 20.13 -1.36 -6.29
CA ASP A 77 21.36 -0.97 -7.00
C ASP A 77 21.14 -0.94 -8.52
N ASP A 78 19.99 -0.41 -8.93
CA ASP A 78 19.60 -0.22 -10.34
C ASP A 78 19.66 -1.51 -11.21
N GLY A 79 19.48 -2.66 -10.55
CA GLY A 79 19.39 -3.95 -11.23
C GLY A 79 20.69 -4.74 -11.26
N ALA A 80 21.74 -4.30 -10.56
CA ALA A 80 22.98 -5.07 -10.44
C ALA A 80 22.77 -6.35 -9.61
N THR A 81 21.97 -6.25 -8.54
CA THR A 81 21.54 -7.40 -7.72
C THR A 81 20.03 -7.44 -7.55
N TRP A 82 19.48 -8.64 -7.42
CA TRP A 82 18.04 -8.85 -7.26
C TRP A 82 17.77 -9.75 -6.06
N THR A 83 16.84 -9.29 -5.22
CA THR A 83 16.36 -10.05 -4.06
C THR A 83 14.94 -10.54 -4.33
N PRO A 84 14.69 -11.86 -4.30
CA PRO A 84 13.35 -12.39 -4.49
C PRO A 84 12.36 -11.89 -3.43
N VAL A 85 11.12 -11.67 -3.85
CA VAL A 85 9.97 -11.43 -2.97
C VAL A 85 9.06 -12.63 -3.09
N PRO A 86 8.92 -13.44 -2.04
CA PRO A 86 8.08 -14.64 -2.10
C PRO A 86 6.64 -14.33 -2.49
N ASP A 87 6.00 -15.23 -3.22
CA ASP A 87 4.57 -15.19 -3.48
C ASP A 87 3.78 -15.07 -2.17
N LYS A 88 2.62 -14.44 -2.25
CA LYS A 88 1.76 -14.12 -1.10
C LYS A 88 2.39 -13.15 -0.09
N THR A 89 3.55 -12.55 -0.39
CA THR A 89 4.04 -11.43 0.43
C THR A 89 3.01 -10.31 0.39
N PRO A 90 2.50 -9.86 1.55
CA PRO A 90 1.54 -8.77 1.59
C PRO A 90 2.20 -7.44 1.21
N VAL A 91 1.57 -6.70 0.31
CA VAL A 91 2.01 -5.37 -0.12
C VAL A 91 0.90 -4.35 0.01
N SER A 92 1.27 -3.15 0.38
CA SER A 92 0.37 -1.99 0.36
C SER A 92 0.20 -1.47 -1.06
N MET A 93 -1.06 -1.23 -1.41
CA MET A 93 -1.48 -0.54 -2.63
C MET A 93 -2.15 0.80 -2.31
N ASN A 94 -1.81 1.40 -1.15
CA ASN A 94 -2.41 2.63 -0.62
C ASN A 94 -3.93 2.56 -0.38
N CYS A 95 -4.43 1.39 -0.01
CA CYS A 95 -5.83 1.18 0.39
C CYS A 95 -5.92 1.10 1.91
N TRP A 96 -6.25 2.21 2.55
CA TRP A 96 -6.22 2.38 4.00
C TRP A 96 -7.57 2.87 4.54
N GLY A 97 -7.90 2.42 5.75
CA GLY A 97 -8.95 3.00 6.58
C GLY A 97 -8.35 3.71 7.78
N PHE A 98 -8.60 5.00 7.88
CA PHE A 98 -8.13 5.85 8.96
C PHE A 98 -9.30 6.42 9.75
N THR A 99 -9.17 6.45 11.06
CA THR A 99 -10.08 7.21 11.93
C THR A 99 -9.86 8.72 11.75
N PRO A 100 -10.85 9.58 12.09
CA PRO A 100 -10.71 11.02 11.93
C PRO A 100 -9.49 11.64 12.62
N GLY A 101 -9.00 11.02 13.71
CA GLY A 101 -7.79 11.44 14.42
C GLY A 101 -6.54 11.50 13.55
N PHE A 102 -6.48 10.71 12.47
CA PHE A 102 -5.35 10.73 11.53
C PHE A 102 -5.18 12.07 10.81
N LEU A 103 -6.28 12.77 10.51
CA LEU A 103 -6.20 14.09 9.88
C LEU A 103 -5.47 15.10 10.79
N LYS A 104 -5.70 15.01 12.10
CA LYS A 104 -4.98 15.86 13.07
C LYS A 104 -3.49 15.51 13.14
N VAL A 105 -3.16 14.23 13.09
CA VAL A 105 -1.75 13.79 13.03
C VAL A 105 -1.05 14.33 11.79
N LEU A 106 -1.71 14.28 10.64
CA LEU A 106 -1.16 14.82 9.38
C LEU A 106 -0.93 16.33 9.50
N GLU A 107 -1.92 17.07 10.01
CA GLU A 107 -1.81 18.52 10.20
C GLU A 107 -0.63 18.87 11.12
N ASP A 108 -0.48 18.18 12.25
CA ASP A 108 0.56 18.47 13.25
C ASP A 108 1.98 18.13 12.73
N LYS A 109 2.13 17.08 11.92
CA LYS A 109 3.44 16.65 11.39
C LYS A 109 3.83 17.35 10.08
N PHE A 110 2.89 17.89 9.33
CA PHE A 110 3.12 18.48 8.01
C PHE A 110 4.11 19.64 8.00
N PRO A 111 4.10 20.62 8.96
CA PRO A 111 5.06 21.70 8.96
C PRO A 111 6.51 21.24 9.04
N ALA A 112 6.81 20.29 9.92
CA ALA A 112 8.17 19.75 10.07
C ALA A 112 8.62 18.98 8.81
N PHE A 113 7.71 18.23 8.18
CA PHE A 113 7.97 17.59 6.90
C PHE A 113 8.29 18.63 5.81
N LEU A 114 7.49 19.70 5.71
CA LEU A 114 7.66 20.73 4.69
C LEU A 114 8.99 21.47 4.86
N ASP A 115 9.34 21.86 6.09
CA ASP A 115 10.60 22.53 6.40
C ASP A 115 11.82 21.70 6.01
N LYS A 116 11.77 20.39 6.23
CA LYS A 116 12.81 19.46 5.83
C LYS A 116 12.83 19.26 4.31
N GLY A 117 11.68 18.97 3.72
CA GLY A 117 11.55 18.65 2.29
C GLY A 117 11.98 19.81 1.40
N LEU A 118 11.63 21.05 1.76
CA LEU A 118 12.05 22.25 1.02
C LEU A 118 13.56 22.48 1.05
N LYS A 119 14.25 22.03 2.09
CA LYS A 119 15.73 22.15 2.20
C LYS A 119 16.45 21.04 1.45
N GLU A 120 15.94 19.80 1.53
CA GLU A 120 16.62 18.62 1.01
C GLU A 120 16.29 18.33 -0.45
N ASN A 121 15.02 18.44 -0.84
CA ASN A 121 14.55 18.11 -2.18
C ASN A 121 13.26 18.86 -2.56
N PRO A 122 13.33 20.21 -2.77
CA PRO A 122 12.14 21.04 -2.94
C PRO A 122 11.29 20.68 -4.17
N MET A 123 11.87 20.05 -5.19
CA MET A 123 11.17 19.71 -6.44
C MET A 123 10.50 18.35 -6.41
N LYS A 124 10.83 17.48 -5.44
CA LYS A 124 10.37 16.08 -5.43
C LYS A 124 10.03 15.57 -4.02
N CYS A 125 9.92 16.46 -3.02
CA CYS A 125 9.49 16.02 -1.70
C CYS A 125 8.01 15.65 -1.73
N GLU A 126 7.68 14.46 -1.24
CA GLU A 126 6.32 13.92 -1.17
C GLU A 126 6.01 13.51 0.27
N TYR A 127 4.83 13.91 0.77
CA TYR A 127 4.36 13.54 2.10
C TYR A 127 3.61 12.21 2.03
N PHE A 128 4.34 11.12 2.14
CA PHE A 128 3.77 9.79 2.05
C PHE A 128 2.97 9.44 3.30
N LEU A 129 1.69 9.09 3.14
CA LEU A 129 0.85 8.63 4.26
C LEU A 129 1.45 7.39 4.97
N PRO A 130 1.99 6.37 4.27
CA PRO A 130 2.62 5.25 4.92
C PRO A 130 3.79 5.62 5.84
N SER A 131 4.55 6.68 5.52
CA SER A 131 5.65 7.15 6.37
C SER A 131 5.15 7.70 7.71
N VAL A 132 4.01 8.40 7.70
CA VAL A 132 3.38 8.90 8.93
C VAL A 132 2.88 7.73 9.79
N VAL A 133 2.29 6.72 9.15
CA VAL A 133 1.87 5.49 9.85
C VAL A 133 3.07 4.78 10.46
N GLU A 134 4.18 4.64 9.72
CA GLU A 134 5.41 4.01 10.21
C GLU A 134 5.97 4.73 11.46
N GLU A 135 5.95 6.08 11.45
CA GLU A 135 6.35 6.87 12.62
C GLU A 135 5.45 6.56 13.83
N LEU A 136 4.12 6.56 13.64
CA LEU A 136 3.18 6.25 14.71
C LEU A 136 3.35 4.82 15.26
N LEU A 137 3.67 3.85 14.41
CA LEU A 137 3.98 2.49 14.84
C LEU A 137 5.25 2.43 15.68
N LYS A 138 6.33 3.14 15.27
CA LYS A 138 7.60 3.25 16.03
C LYS A 138 7.39 3.97 17.37
N GLU A 139 6.54 4.99 17.39
CA GLU A 139 6.14 5.71 18.60
C GLU A 139 5.19 4.90 19.49
N LYS A 140 4.71 3.75 19.04
CA LYS A 140 3.68 2.90 19.70
C LYS A 140 2.38 3.66 19.97
N ARG A 141 1.99 4.54 19.06
CA ARG A 141 0.78 5.38 19.11
C ARG A 141 -0.33 4.89 18.20
N ALA A 142 -0.05 3.94 17.32
CA ALA A 142 -1.05 3.36 16.42
C ALA A 142 -0.93 1.85 16.33
N THR A 143 -2.02 1.22 15.95
CA THR A 143 -2.06 -0.15 15.41
C THR A 143 -2.66 -0.12 14.03
N VAL A 144 -2.19 -0.99 13.16
CA VAL A 144 -2.76 -1.19 11.83
C VAL A 144 -3.09 -2.66 11.67
N GLU A 145 -4.37 -2.97 11.55
CA GLU A 145 -4.81 -4.31 11.19
C GLU A 145 -4.68 -4.49 9.68
N VAL A 146 -4.06 -5.60 9.26
CA VAL A 146 -3.82 -5.92 7.85
C VAL A 146 -4.83 -6.96 7.40
N MET A 147 -5.72 -6.57 6.52
CA MET A 147 -6.70 -7.45 5.88
C MET A 147 -6.22 -7.81 4.48
N GLU A 148 -6.02 -9.10 4.22
CA GLU A 148 -5.53 -9.57 2.92
C GLU A 148 -6.67 -9.70 1.92
N SER A 149 -6.54 -9.05 0.76
CA SER A 149 -7.48 -9.23 -0.35
C SER A 149 -7.09 -10.40 -1.23
N ALA A 150 -8.04 -11.32 -1.45
CA ALA A 150 -7.90 -12.37 -2.44
C ALA A 150 -8.10 -11.88 -3.89
N GLU A 151 -8.62 -10.67 -4.06
CA GLU A 151 -8.93 -10.09 -5.37
C GLU A 151 -7.66 -9.65 -6.11
N LYS A 152 -7.79 -9.51 -7.41
CA LYS A 152 -6.73 -8.92 -8.24
C LYS A 152 -6.88 -7.41 -8.21
N TRP A 153 -5.79 -6.73 -7.91
CA TRP A 153 -5.70 -5.29 -8.08
C TRP A 153 -5.54 -4.94 -9.57
N TYR A 154 -6.18 -3.87 -10.00
CA TYR A 154 -6.03 -3.34 -11.35
C TYR A 154 -5.70 -1.86 -11.31
N GLY A 155 -4.61 -1.49 -11.98
CA GLY A 155 -4.17 -0.10 -12.12
C GLY A 155 -3.47 0.12 -13.45
N VAL A 156 -3.43 1.35 -13.91
CA VAL A 156 -2.72 1.76 -15.12
C VAL A 156 -1.41 2.40 -14.69
N THR A 157 -0.37 1.59 -14.57
CA THR A 157 0.99 2.07 -14.31
C THR A 157 1.67 2.47 -15.63
N TYR A 158 1.50 1.65 -16.64
CA TYR A 158 2.00 1.88 -18.00
C TYR A 158 0.84 2.04 -18.97
N LYS A 159 1.07 2.74 -20.08
CA LYS A 159 0.04 2.94 -21.11
C LYS A 159 -0.45 1.60 -21.68
N GLU A 160 0.40 0.62 -21.73
CA GLU A 160 0.15 -0.73 -22.20
C GLU A 160 -0.82 -1.49 -21.29
N ASP A 161 -0.86 -1.18 -19.99
CA ASP A 161 -1.78 -1.80 -19.02
C ASP A 161 -3.24 -1.41 -19.28
N LYS A 162 -3.49 -0.26 -19.94
CA LYS A 162 -4.83 0.30 -20.12
C LYS A 162 -5.80 -0.70 -20.75
N LYS A 163 -5.37 -1.41 -21.79
CA LYS A 163 -6.26 -2.35 -22.50
C LYS A 163 -6.69 -3.50 -21.60
N SER A 164 -5.76 -4.12 -20.90
CA SER A 164 -6.04 -5.24 -20.00
C SER A 164 -6.98 -4.84 -18.84
N VAL A 165 -6.80 -3.61 -18.31
CA VAL A 165 -7.68 -3.07 -17.27
C VAL A 165 -9.08 -2.82 -17.81
N MET A 166 -9.22 -2.23 -19.02
CA MET A 166 -10.52 -2.01 -19.65
C MET A 166 -11.27 -3.32 -19.93
N ASP A 167 -10.56 -4.32 -20.43
CA ASP A 167 -11.13 -5.64 -20.73
C ASP A 167 -11.63 -6.31 -19.43
N ALA A 168 -10.82 -6.29 -18.36
CA ALA A 168 -11.19 -6.82 -17.06
C ALA A 168 -12.41 -6.11 -16.44
N ILE A 169 -12.46 -4.79 -16.47
CA ILE A 169 -13.62 -4.01 -15.96
C ILE A 169 -14.88 -4.31 -16.80
N SER A 170 -14.75 -4.48 -18.11
CA SER A 170 -15.88 -4.82 -18.98
C SER A 170 -16.44 -6.22 -18.66
N GLU A 171 -15.56 -7.18 -18.39
CA GLU A 171 -15.95 -8.52 -17.98
C GLU A 171 -16.67 -8.53 -16.63
N MET A 172 -16.14 -7.82 -15.62
CA MET A 172 -16.78 -7.67 -14.31
C MET A 172 -18.18 -7.07 -14.42
N LYS A 173 -18.37 -6.02 -15.25
CA LYS A 173 -19.70 -5.44 -15.51
C LYS A 173 -20.67 -6.44 -16.10
N GLN A 174 -20.24 -7.31 -17.01
CA GLN A 174 -21.07 -8.35 -17.59
C GLN A 174 -21.47 -9.41 -16.58
N GLN A 175 -20.62 -9.67 -15.59
CA GLN A 175 -20.86 -10.60 -14.49
C GLN A 175 -21.69 -10.01 -13.34
N GLY A 176 -21.99 -8.70 -13.40
CA GLY A 176 -22.78 -8.00 -12.37
C GLY A 176 -21.98 -7.60 -11.14
N VAL A 177 -20.66 -7.53 -11.28
CA VAL A 177 -19.73 -7.09 -10.23
C VAL A 177 -19.47 -5.57 -10.34
#